data_be3f782654d2afa5143fef0167197017
#
_entry.id   be3f782654d2afa5143fef0167197017
#
_cell.length_a   1.000
_cell.length_b   1.000
_cell.length_c   1.000
_cell.angle_alpha   90.00
_cell.angle_beta   90.00
_cell.angle_gamma   90.00
#
_symmetry.space_group_name_H-M   'P 1'
#
loop_
_entity.id
_entity.type
_entity.pdbx_description
1 polymer ?
#
loop_
_entity_poly.entity_id
_entity_poly.type
_entity_poly.pdbx_seq_one_letter_code
_entity_poly.pdbx_strand_id
1 'polypeptide(L)'
;TVAGVSEQVEQNSKSAKEISGKVDELGGAIWESNGKMQEMVASMHEINEASKQIDQIISTINEIASQTNLLALNASIEAARAGEAGKGFAVVANQVNMLADQSAQAAKESAALIEASVQAVEKGMNIAEQTASQLEEVAENSKVITKEVINIADTLETQTSEIKQINEGIEQINDVVQTNSATSQECAAA
;
A
#
# COMPACT_ATOMS: atom_id res chain seq x y z
N THR A 1 22.70 -42.98 -1.45
CA THR A 1 24.08 -42.96 -0.94
C THR A 1 24.23 -41.79 0.03
N VAL A 2 25.07 -41.95 1.08
CA VAL A 2 25.29 -40.90 2.11
C VAL A 2 25.84 -39.62 1.46
N ALA A 3 26.68 -39.76 0.46
CA ALA A 3 27.22 -38.60 -0.31
C ALA A 3 26.11 -37.75 -0.95
N GLY A 4 25.06 -38.38 -1.52
CA GLY A 4 23.93 -37.63 -2.11
C GLY A 4 23.09 -36.90 -1.04
N VAL A 5 22.96 -37.49 0.17
CA VAL A 5 22.28 -36.81 1.29
C VAL A 5 23.11 -35.63 1.79
N SER A 6 24.44 -35.76 1.85
CA SER A 6 25.34 -34.67 2.23
C SER A 6 25.22 -33.48 1.27
N GLU A 7 25.21 -33.74 -0.03
CA GLU A 7 25.05 -32.71 -1.07
C GLU A 7 23.69 -32.02 -0.95
N GLN A 8 22.62 -32.78 -0.68
CA GLN A 8 21.26 -32.23 -0.49
C GLN A 8 21.20 -31.30 0.74
N VAL A 9 21.83 -31.68 1.86
CA VAL A 9 21.88 -30.88 3.08
C VAL A 9 22.65 -29.59 2.85
N GLU A 10 23.76 -29.65 2.13
CA GLU A 10 24.53 -28.44 1.78
C GLU A 10 23.71 -27.51 0.88
N GLN A 11 23.02 -28.05 -0.12
CA GLN A 11 22.14 -27.27 -0.99
C GLN A 11 20.97 -26.65 -0.23
N ASN A 12 20.35 -27.38 0.68
CA ASN A 12 19.29 -26.87 1.53
C ASN A 12 19.79 -25.73 2.44
N SER A 13 21.01 -25.87 3.00
CA SER A 13 21.62 -24.82 3.82
C SER A 13 21.84 -23.52 3.02
N LYS A 14 22.32 -23.65 1.78
CA LYS A 14 22.45 -22.50 0.87
C LYS A 14 21.10 -21.87 0.59
N SER A 15 20.08 -22.66 0.27
CA SER A 15 18.73 -22.17 0.01
C SER A 15 18.12 -21.47 1.23
N ALA A 16 18.32 -21.99 2.43
CA ALA A 16 17.86 -21.36 3.67
C ALA A 16 18.49 -19.97 3.86
N LYS A 17 19.79 -19.82 3.61
CA LYS A 17 20.49 -18.52 3.66
C LYS A 17 19.95 -17.52 2.62
N GLU A 18 19.70 -17.99 1.40
CA GLU A 18 19.14 -17.16 0.33
C GLU A 18 17.71 -16.70 0.67
N ILE A 19 16.89 -17.58 1.25
CA ILE A 19 15.53 -17.23 1.70
C ILE A 19 15.61 -16.20 2.82
N SER A 20 16.49 -16.38 3.81
CA SER A 20 16.70 -15.40 4.89
C SER A 20 17.00 -14.00 4.34
N GLY A 21 17.94 -13.91 3.39
CA GLY A 21 18.25 -12.62 2.76
C GLY A 21 17.06 -11.99 2.05
N LYS A 22 16.28 -12.79 1.31
CA LYS A 22 15.08 -12.29 0.62
C LYS A 22 13.99 -11.83 1.58
N VAL A 23 13.84 -12.48 2.73
CA VAL A 23 12.86 -12.07 3.75
C VAL A 23 13.28 -10.76 4.42
N ASP A 24 14.59 -10.54 4.63
CA ASP A 24 15.10 -9.27 5.15
C ASP A 24 14.87 -8.12 4.14
N GLU A 25 15.13 -8.35 2.85
CA GLU A 25 14.81 -7.39 1.78
C GLU A 25 13.32 -7.08 1.72
N LEU A 26 12.47 -8.10 1.84
CA LEU A 26 11.02 -7.96 1.89
C LEU A 26 10.59 -7.10 3.08
N GLY A 27 11.18 -7.32 4.26
CA GLY A 27 10.94 -6.51 5.45
C GLY A 27 11.23 -5.03 5.22
N GLY A 28 12.35 -4.72 4.57
CA GLY A 28 12.71 -3.36 4.17
C GLY A 28 11.71 -2.73 3.20
N ALA A 29 11.30 -3.47 2.18
CA ALA A 29 10.32 -3.00 1.19
C ALA A 29 8.94 -2.74 1.81
N ILE A 30 8.50 -3.58 2.75
CA ILE A 30 7.25 -3.39 3.49
C ILE A 30 7.31 -2.12 4.33
N TRP A 31 8.42 -1.91 5.05
CA TRP A 31 8.60 -0.71 5.88
C TRP A 31 8.54 0.57 5.04
N GLU A 32 9.23 0.61 3.89
CA GLU A 32 9.17 1.73 2.95
C GLU A 32 7.75 1.94 2.40
N SER A 33 7.07 0.84 2.03
CA SER A 33 5.69 0.90 1.51
C SER A 33 4.71 1.44 2.55
N ASN A 34 4.86 1.05 3.82
CA ASN A 34 4.03 1.57 4.92
C ASN A 34 4.28 3.06 5.14
N GLY A 35 5.54 3.52 5.07
CA GLY A 35 5.86 4.94 5.10
C GLY A 35 5.16 5.72 3.99
N LYS A 36 5.16 5.21 2.76
CA LYS A 36 4.44 5.82 1.63
C LYS A 36 2.92 5.85 1.81
N MET A 37 2.34 4.83 2.46
CA MET A 37 0.91 4.83 2.80
C MET A 37 0.58 5.94 3.80
N GLN A 38 1.41 6.15 4.81
CA GLN A 38 1.24 7.24 5.77
C GLN A 38 1.34 8.62 5.12
N GLU A 39 2.31 8.82 4.23
CA GLU A 39 2.42 10.05 3.43
C GLU A 39 1.19 10.27 2.53
N MET A 40 0.66 9.21 1.94
CA MET A 40 -0.56 9.27 1.12
C MET A 40 -1.77 9.67 1.96
N VAL A 41 -1.96 9.10 3.15
CA VAL A 41 -3.04 9.49 4.07
C VAL A 41 -2.92 10.96 4.47
N ALA A 42 -1.71 11.43 4.79
CA ALA A 42 -1.47 12.84 5.10
C ALA A 42 -1.84 13.77 3.92
N SER A 43 -1.41 13.42 2.71
CA SER A 43 -1.74 14.18 1.49
C SER A 43 -3.24 14.19 1.19
N MET A 44 -3.93 13.07 1.39
CA MET A 44 -5.39 12.99 1.25
C MET A 44 -6.11 13.87 2.28
N HIS A 45 -5.57 13.96 3.52
CA HIS A 45 -6.11 14.85 4.53
C HIS A 45 -5.98 16.33 4.14
N GLU A 46 -4.82 16.73 3.58
CA GLU A 46 -4.61 18.08 3.05
C GLU A 46 -5.58 18.40 1.90
N ILE A 47 -5.82 17.46 0.99
CA ILE A 47 -6.80 17.62 -0.10
C ILE A 47 -8.23 17.79 0.46
N ASN A 48 -8.58 17.03 1.49
CA ASN A 48 -9.88 17.16 2.15
C ASN A 48 -10.07 18.54 2.77
N GLU A 49 -9.07 19.04 3.49
CA GLU A 49 -9.13 20.39 4.09
C GLU A 49 -9.18 21.49 3.02
N ALA A 50 -8.40 21.37 1.95
CA ALA A 50 -8.47 22.31 0.81
C ALA A 50 -9.84 22.27 0.15
N SER A 51 -10.44 21.10 -0.02
CA SER A 51 -11.78 20.94 -0.59
C SER A 51 -12.85 21.62 0.25
N LYS A 52 -12.78 21.51 1.59
CA LYS A 52 -13.69 22.23 2.51
C LYS A 52 -13.55 23.75 2.39
N GLN A 53 -12.33 24.25 2.22
CA GLN A 53 -12.12 25.68 1.99
C GLN A 53 -12.73 26.14 0.66
N ILE A 54 -12.60 25.34 -0.40
CA ILE A 54 -13.23 25.63 -1.70
C ILE A 54 -14.75 25.63 -1.57
N ASP A 55 -15.34 24.70 -0.83
CA ASP A 55 -16.78 24.66 -0.59
C ASP A 55 -17.28 25.94 0.08
N GLN A 56 -16.54 26.47 1.07
CA GLN A 56 -16.85 27.77 1.68
C GLN A 56 -16.79 28.93 0.68
N ILE A 57 -15.80 28.94 -0.21
CA ILE A 57 -15.68 29.94 -1.26
C ILE A 57 -16.87 29.87 -2.22
N ILE A 58 -17.26 28.67 -2.64
CA ILE A 58 -18.40 28.43 -3.52
C ILE A 58 -19.70 28.89 -2.86
N SER A 59 -19.90 28.60 -1.58
CA SER A 59 -21.04 29.10 -0.80
C SER A 59 -21.09 30.64 -0.83
N THR A 60 -19.96 31.31 -0.61
CA THR A 60 -19.86 32.77 -0.68
C THR A 60 -20.18 33.29 -2.09
N ILE A 61 -19.70 32.61 -3.14
CA ILE A 61 -20.03 32.99 -4.53
C ILE A 61 -21.54 32.87 -4.78
N ASN A 62 -22.18 31.83 -4.28
CA ASN A 62 -23.62 31.66 -4.40
C ASN A 62 -24.41 32.76 -3.66
N GLU A 63 -23.93 33.18 -2.48
CA GLU A 63 -24.51 34.31 -1.74
C GLU A 63 -24.35 35.64 -2.52
N ILE A 64 -23.16 35.90 -3.09
CA ILE A 64 -22.89 37.10 -3.91
C ILE A 64 -23.80 37.08 -5.15
N ALA A 65 -23.95 35.95 -5.82
CA ALA A 65 -24.83 35.79 -6.97
C ALA A 65 -26.29 36.13 -6.60
N SER A 66 -26.76 35.60 -5.46
CA SER A 66 -28.11 35.87 -4.95
C SER A 66 -28.34 37.37 -4.62
N GLN A 67 -27.33 37.99 -3.97
CA GLN A 67 -27.41 39.45 -3.69
C GLN A 67 -27.36 40.28 -4.96
N THR A 68 -26.54 39.87 -5.94
CA THR A 68 -26.45 40.52 -7.25
C THR A 68 -27.78 40.42 -8.00
N ASN A 69 -28.44 39.27 -7.92
CA ASN A 69 -29.76 39.04 -8.48
C ASN A 69 -30.83 40.01 -7.87
N LEU A 70 -30.82 40.15 -6.55
CA LEU A 70 -31.71 41.10 -5.85
C LEU A 70 -31.42 42.54 -6.21
N LEU A 71 -30.15 42.95 -6.35
CA LEU A 71 -29.73 44.26 -6.79
C LEU A 71 -30.21 44.57 -8.23
N ALA A 72 -30.02 43.60 -9.13
CA ALA A 72 -30.48 43.70 -10.51
C ALA A 72 -32.01 43.80 -10.61
N LEU A 73 -32.74 43.06 -9.81
CA LEU A 73 -34.19 43.15 -9.72
C LEU A 73 -34.64 44.56 -9.26
N ASN A 74 -34.03 45.06 -8.18
CA ASN A 74 -34.32 46.41 -7.68
C ASN A 74 -34.00 47.49 -8.75
N ALA A 75 -32.87 47.34 -9.47
CA ALA A 75 -32.52 48.25 -10.57
C ALA A 75 -33.52 48.13 -11.73
N SER A 76 -34.03 46.98 -12.06
CA SER A 76 -35.06 46.77 -13.07
C SER A 76 -36.39 47.45 -12.66
N ILE A 77 -36.79 47.37 -11.40
CA ILE A 77 -37.98 48.03 -10.86
C ILE A 77 -37.83 49.57 -10.96
N GLU A 78 -36.69 50.12 -10.57
CA GLU A 78 -36.49 51.56 -10.60
C GLU A 78 -36.36 52.09 -12.05
N ALA A 79 -35.75 51.31 -12.96
CA ALA A 79 -35.72 51.61 -14.39
C ALA A 79 -37.13 51.64 -15.00
N ALA A 80 -38.02 50.74 -14.62
CA ALA A 80 -39.41 50.74 -15.02
C ALA A 80 -40.18 51.99 -14.48
N ARG A 81 -39.85 52.39 -13.27
CA ARG A 81 -40.40 53.59 -12.62
C ARG A 81 -40.01 54.91 -13.34
N ALA A 82 -38.79 54.94 -13.95
CA ALA A 82 -38.33 56.08 -14.73
C ALA A 82 -38.94 56.17 -16.16
N GLY A 83 -39.72 55.20 -16.59
CA GLY A 83 -40.43 55.17 -17.88
C GLY A 83 -39.47 55.18 -19.08
N GLU A 84 -39.72 56.06 -20.05
CA GLU A 84 -38.89 56.16 -21.26
C GLU A 84 -37.40 56.41 -20.97
N ALA A 85 -37.08 57.23 -19.96
CA ALA A 85 -35.73 57.54 -19.57
C ALA A 85 -34.97 56.35 -18.97
N GLY A 86 -35.67 55.35 -18.47
CA GLY A 86 -35.14 54.16 -17.82
C GLY A 86 -34.87 52.96 -18.76
N LYS A 87 -35.31 52.98 -20.01
CA LYS A 87 -35.26 51.83 -20.93
C LYS A 87 -33.85 51.24 -21.08
N GLY A 88 -32.82 52.07 -21.21
CA GLY A 88 -31.44 51.61 -21.30
C GLY A 88 -30.96 50.90 -20.01
N PHE A 89 -31.35 51.46 -18.86
CA PHE A 89 -31.01 50.85 -17.56
C PHE A 89 -31.74 49.50 -17.31
N ALA A 90 -33.01 49.38 -17.79
CA ALA A 90 -33.74 48.14 -17.69
C ALA A 90 -33.06 46.98 -18.45
N VAL A 91 -32.49 47.26 -19.64
CA VAL A 91 -31.75 46.25 -20.41
C VAL A 91 -30.52 45.79 -19.65
N VAL A 92 -29.76 46.72 -19.07
CA VAL A 92 -28.53 46.40 -18.29
C VAL A 92 -28.91 45.60 -17.04
N ALA A 93 -29.95 46.02 -16.32
CA ALA A 93 -30.41 45.34 -15.13
C ALA A 93 -30.85 43.87 -15.43
N ASN A 94 -31.60 43.66 -16.52
CA ASN A 94 -31.94 42.32 -16.96
C ASN A 94 -30.73 41.49 -17.33
N GLN A 95 -29.71 42.07 -17.95
CA GLN A 95 -28.47 41.36 -18.28
C GLN A 95 -27.68 40.99 -17.03
N VAL A 96 -27.63 41.88 -16.02
CA VAL A 96 -26.98 41.57 -14.71
C VAL A 96 -27.77 40.47 -13.97
N ASN A 97 -29.08 40.49 -14.02
CA ASN A 97 -29.92 39.43 -13.47
C ASN A 97 -29.57 38.06 -14.09
N MET A 98 -29.53 37.98 -15.42
CA MET A 98 -29.15 36.74 -16.11
C MET A 98 -27.73 36.26 -15.74
N LEU A 99 -26.77 37.16 -15.61
CA LEU A 99 -25.39 36.81 -15.20
C LEU A 99 -25.35 36.31 -13.75
N ALA A 100 -26.15 36.92 -12.88
CA ALA A 100 -26.28 36.44 -11.48
C ALA A 100 -26.86 35.03 -11.40
N ASP A 101 -27.92 34.75 -12.15
CA ASP A 101 -28.50 33.41 -12.22
C ASP A 101 -27.52 32.37 -12.78
N GLN A 102 -26.79 32.71 -13.82
CA GLN A 102 -25.74 31.85 -14.38
C GLN A 102 -24.61 31.58 -13.36
N SER A 103 -24.21 32.63 -12.60
CA SER A 103 -23.21 32.50 -11.56
C SER A 103 -23.66 31.60 -10.42
N ALA A 104 -24.91 31.73 -9.97
CA ALA A 104 -25.51 30.87 -8.96
C ALA A 104 -25.57 29.40 -9.42
N GLN A 105 -25.95 29.18 -10.68
CA GLN A 105 -25.98 27.84 -11.25
C GLN A 105 -24.57 27.22 -11.33
N ALA A 106 -23.60 27.98 -11.81
CA ALA A 106 -22.19 27.52 -11.87
C ALA A 106 -21.61 27.23 -10.47
N ALA A 107 -21.95 28.04 -9.47
CA ALA A 107 -21.59 27.78 -8.08
C ALA A 107 -22.19 26.48 -7.56
N LYS A 108 -23.47 26.23 -7.84
CA LYS A 108 -24.15 24.99 -7.43
C LYS A 108 -23.54 23.74 -8.09
N GLU A 109 -23.21 23.82 -9.37
CA GLU A 109 -22.54 22.73 -10.09
C GLU A 109 -21.14 22.48 -9.54
N SER A 110 -20.40 23.54 -9.21
CA SER A 110 -19.09 23.46 -8.58
C SER A 110 -19.14 22.82 -7.20
N ALA A 111 -20.13 23.19 -6.38
CA ALA A 111 -20.36 22.57 -5.06
C ALA A 111 -20.56 21.04 -5.17
N ALA A 112 -21.37 20.60 -6.13
CA ALA A 112 -21.58 19.18 -6.36
C ALA A 112 -20.31 18.43 -6.76
N LEU A 113 -19.44 19.07 -7.56
CA LEU A 113 -18.13 18.50 -7.93
C LEU A 113 -17.18 18.42 -6.74
N ILE A 114 -17.18 19.42 -5.88
CA ILE A 114 -16.37 19.41 -4.65
C ILE A 114 -16.85 18.34 -3.68
N GLU A 115 -18.16 18.21 -3.49
CA GLU A 115 -18.73 17.13 -2.64
C GLU A 115 -18.32 15.74 -3.15
N ALA A 116 -18.42 15.51 -4.46
CA ALA A 116 -17.97 14.25 -5.08
C ALA A 116 -16.45 14.03 -4.88
N SER A 117 -15.66 15.10 -4.94
CA SER A 117 -14.21 15.04 -4.70
C SER A 117 -13.89 14.67 -3.25
N VAL A 118 -14.58 15.27 -2.28
CA VAL A 118 -14.45 14.92 -0.84
C VAL A 118 -14.76 13.45 -0.61
N GLN A 119 -15.86 12.94 -1.17
CA GLN A 119 -16.22 11.52 -1.04
C GLN A 119 -15.16 10.59 -1.67
N ALA A 120 -14.59 10.99 -2.81
CA ALA A 120 -13.52 10.22 -3.45
C ALA A 120 -12.24 10.21 -2.59
N VAL A 121 -11.89 11.33 -1.96
CA VAL A 121 -10.75 11.45 -1.04
C VAL A 121 -10.96 10.60 0.21
N GLU A 122 -12.14 10.65 0.84
CA GLU A 122 -12.47 9.82 2.01
C GLU A 122 -12.36 8.31 1.69
N LYS A 123 -12.86 7.92 0.52
CA LYS A 123 -12.69 6.53 0.05
C LYS A 123 -11.21 6.19 -0.16
N GLY A 124 -10.43 7.10 -0.72
CA GLY A 124 -8.99 6.94 -0.91
C GLY A 124 -8.24 6.77 0.41
N MET A 125 -8.56 7.57 1.43
CA MET A 125 -7.99 7.44 2.78
C MET A 125 -8.30 6.06 3.38
N ASN A 126 -9.53 5.61 3.30
CA ASN A 126 -9.92 4.29 3.83
C ASN A 126 -9.14 3.15 3.15
N ILE A 127 -8.97 3.22 1.81
CA ILE A 127 -8.17 2.23 1.07
C ILE A 127 -6.71 2.27 1.52
N ALA A 128 -6.14 3.46 1.71
CA ALA A 128 -4.76 3.60 2.15
C ALA A 128 -4.54 3.04 3.57
N GLU A 129 -5.44 3.32 4.50
CA GLU A 129 -5.41 2.78 5.86
C GLU A 129 -5.54 1.24 5.88
N GLN A 130 -6.45 0.69 5.09
CA GLN A 130 -6.58 -0.76 4.93
C GLN A 130 -5.32 -1.38 4.33
N THR A 131 -4.71 -0.72 3.34
CA THR A 131 -3.47 -1.19 2.73
C THR A 131 -2.31 -1.15 3.74
N ALA A 132 -2.20 -0.10 4.56
CA ALA A 132 -1.21 -0.02 5.63
C ALA A 132 -1.37 -1.15 6.64
N SER A 133 -2.60 -1.45 7.05
CA SER A 133 -2.89 -2.58 7.96
C SER A 133 -2.52 -3.94 7.34
N GLN A 134 -2.78 -4.13 6.05
CA GLN A 134 -2.37 -5.36 5.35
C GLN A 134 -0.84 -5.49 5.26
N LEU A 135 -0.14 -4.38 5.05
CA LEU A 135 1.33 -4.37 5.06
C LEU A 135 1.90 -4.74 6.43
N GLU A 136 1.26 -4.30 7.53
CA GLU A 136 1.64 -4.72 8.89
C GLU A 136 1.47 -6.23 9.09
N GLU A 137 0.38 -6.81 8.58
CA GLU A 137 0.16 -8.27 8.63
C GLU A 137 1.24 -9.01 7.81
N VAL A 138 1.59 -8.52 6.62
CA VAL A 138 2.67 -9.09 5.81
C VAL A 138 4.02 -8.99 6.53
N ALA A 139 4.30 -7.88 7.22
CA ALA A 139 5.51 -7.73 8.03
C ALA A 139 5.57 -8.77 9.17
N GLU A 140 4.46 -9.02 9.86
CA GLU A 140 4.42 -10.01 10.93
C GLU A 140 4.62 -11.44 10.38
N ASN A 141 3.96 -11.77 9.27
CA ASN A 141 4.15 -13.05 8.59
C ASN A 141 5.61 -13.24 8.14
N SER A 142 6.27 -12.19 7.68
CA SER A 142 7.70 -12.23 7.32
C SER A 142 8.59 -12.58 8.51
N LYS A 143 8.31 -12.06 9.70
CA LYS A 143 9.03 -12.44 10.94
C LYS A 143 8.85 -13.92 11.29
N VAL A 144 7.64 -14.45 11.09
CA VAL A 144 7.38 -15.88 11.28
C VAL A 144 8.23 -16.72 10.32
N ILE A 145 8.26 -16.33 9.03
CA ILE A 145 9.08 -17.01 8.02
C ILE A 145 10.58 -16.95 8.39
N THR A 146 11.08 -15.80 8.85
CA THR A 146 12.48 -15.69 9.32
C THR A 146 12.77 -16.69 10.41
N LYS A 147 11.87 -16.83 11.39
CA LYS A 147 12.03 -17.78 12.48
C LYS A 147 12.07 -19.24 12.00
N GLU A 148 11.19 -19.60 11.07
CA GLU A 148 11.17 -20.94 10.49
C GLU A 148 12.45 -21.23 9.67
N VAL A 149 12.97 -20.25 8.94
CA VAL A 149 14.23 -20.39 8.20
C VAL A 149 15.42 -20.61 9.14
N ILE A 150 15.44 -19.92 10.29
CA ILE A 150 16.46 -20.16 11.33
C ILE A 150 16.36 -21.58 11.86
N ASN A 151 15.17 -22.06 12.19
CA ASN A 151 14.95 -23.44 12.65
C ASN A 151 15.41 -24.48 11.60
N ILE A 152 15.16 -24.20 10.31
CA ILE A 152 15.66 -25.06 9.22
C ILE A 152 17.19 -25.07 9.20
N ALA A 153 17.83 -23.90 9.33
CA ALA A 153 19.29 -23.83 9.35
C ALA A 153 19.90 -24.63 10.51
N ASP A 154 19.35 -24.51 11.70
CA ASP A 154 19.78 -25.30 12.89
C ASP A 154 19.60 -26.80 12.68
N THR A 155 18.47 -27.20 12.06
CA THR A 155 18.22 -28.61 11.72
C THR A 155 19.23 -29.13 10.71
N LEU A 156 19.59 -28.34 9.69
CA LEU A 156 20.58 -28.72 8.67
C LEU A 156 22.00 -28.82 9.26
N GLU A 157 22.35 -28.01 10.24
CA GLU A 157 23.60 -28.14 10.98
C GLU A 157 23.67 -29.45 11.74
N THR A 158 22.57 -29.80 12.42
CA THR A 158 22.43 -31.09 13.11
C THR A 158 22.55 -32.27 12.14
N GLN A 159 21.85 -32.23 11.00
CA GLN A 159 21.93 -33.27 9.97
C GLN A 159 23.36 -33.40 9.38
N THR A 160 24.05 -32.28 9.21
CA THR A 160 25.47 -32.31 8.76
C THR A 160 26.34 -33.09 9.73
N SER A 161 26.14 -32.89 11.05
CA SER A 161 26.85 -33.64 12.09
C SER A 161 26.52 -35.13 12.09
N GLU A 162 25.22 -35.47 11.95
CA GLU A 162 24.77 -36.85 11.88
C GLU A 162 25.30 -37.61 10.66
N ILE A 163 25.32 -36.92 9.49
CA ILE A 163 25.93 -37.49 8.25
C ILE A 163 27.40 -37.81 8.46
N LYS A 164 28.14 -36.91 9.14
CA LYS A 164 29.53 -37.17 9.47
C LYS A 164 29.70 -38.41 10.32
N GLN A 165 28.88 -38.59 11.37
CA GLN A 165 28.89 -39.79 12.22
C GLN A 165 28.55 -41.05 11.44
N ILE A 166 27.59 -40.99 10.51
CA ILE A 166 27.24 -42.09 9.62
C ILE A 166 28.40 -42.47 8.74
N ASN A 167 29.11 -41.50 8.16
CA ASN A 167 30.30 -41.78 7.35
C ASN A 167 31.40 -42.48 8.17
N GLU A 168 31.68 -41.97 9.38
CA GLU A 168 32.67 -42.62 10.30
C GLU A 168 32.25 -44.05 10.65
N GLY A 169 30.96 -44.30 10.88
CA GLY A 169 30.41 -45.67 11.12
C GLY A 169 30.54 -46.58 9.90
N ILE A 170 30.35 -46.04 8.68
CA ILE A 170 30.53 -46.84 7.44
C ILE A 170 32.03 -47.22 7.25
N GLU A 171 32.97 -46.33 7.56
CA GLU A 171 34.39 -46.62 7.52
C GLU A 171 34.72 -47.76 8.50
N GLN A 172 34.25 -47.71 9.73
CA GLN A 172 34.43 -48.75 10.71
C GLN A 172 33.87 -50.11 10.25
N ILE A 173 32.63 -50.09 9.64
CA ILE A 173 32.05 -51.33 9.08
C ILE A 173 32.93 -51.86 7.95
N ASN A 174 33.49 -51.02 7.10
CA ASN A 174 34.36 -51.43 6.02
C ASN A 174 35.64 -52.12 6.55
N ASP A 175 36.24 -51.59 7.62
CA ASP A 175 37.39 -52.17 8.28
C ASP A 175 37.10 -53.52 8.87
N VAL A 176 35.93 -53.68 9.53
CA VAL A 176 35.47 -54.98 10.07
C VAL A 176 35.20 -56.00 8.96
N VAL A 177 34.59 -55.58 7.83
CA VAL A 177 34.34 -56.46 6.67
C VAL A 177 35.68 -56.93 6.05
N GLN A 178 36.66 -56.05 5.93
CA GLN A 178 38.00 -56.41 5.40
C GLN A 178 38.71 -57.40 6.33
N THR A 179 38.67 -57.15 7.65
CA THR A 179 39.28 -58.02 8.65
C THR A 179 38.63 -59.41 8.67
N ASN A 180 37.27 -59.46 8.60
CA ASN A 180 36.55 -60.72 8.51
C ASN A 180 36.84 -61.48 7.21
N SER A 181 37.00 -60.76 6.09
CA SER A 181 37.36 -61.39 4.81
C SER A 181 38.75 -62.04 4.87
N ALA A 182 39.72 -61.31 5.44
CA ALA A 182 41.10 -61.84 5.64
C ALA A 182 41.11 -63.07 6.55
N THR A 183 40.41 -63.00 7.71
CA THR A 183 40.29 -64.13 8.65
C THR A 183 39.60 -65.34 8.02
N SER A 184 38.55 -65.10 7.20
CA SER A 184 37.87 -66.16 6.47
C SER A 184 38.76 -66.88 5.43
N GLN A 185 39.62 -66.11 4.76
CA GLN A 185 40.61 -66.65 3.81
C GLN A 185 41.67 -67.50 4.54
N GLU A 186 42.16 -67.05 5.69
CA GLU A 186 43.11 -67.81 6.51
C GLU A 186 42.48 -69.11 6.99
N CYS A 187 41.24 -69.08 7.50
CA CYS A 187 40.53 -70.27 7.91
C CYS A 187 40.23 -71.26 6.78
N ALA A 188 40.06 -70.80 5.55
CA ALA A 188 39.85 -71.68 4.39
C ALA A 188 41.14 -72.30 3.82
N ALA A 189 42.31 -71.74 4.18
CA ALA A 189 43.63 -72.24 3.78
C ALA A 189 44.30 -73.18 4.78
N ALA A 190 43.73 -73.27 6.01
CA ALA A 190 44.18 -74.18 7.05
C ALA A 190 43.38 -75.51 7.00
#